data_f4d7fcce473225298cc7441b40217c36
#
_entry.id   f4d7fcce473225298cc7441b40217c36
#
_cell.length_a   1.000
_cell.length_b   1.000
_cell.length_c   1.000
_cell.angle_alpha   90.00
_cell.angle_beta   90.00
_cell.angle_gamma   90.00
#
_symmetry.space_group_name_H-M   'P 1'
#
loop_
_entity.id
_entity.type
_entity.pdbx_description
1 polymer ?
#
loop_
_entity_poly.entity_id
_entity_poly.type
_entity_poly.pdbx_seq_one_letter_code
_entity_poly.pdbx_strand_id
1 'polypeptide(L)'
;FGLTEPNAGSDSAGTKTTAAKGGKGYILNGSKNFITNGEYADVHVTLAVTDKNATKNRNTSFFIIEKGDPGFSVGKVEDKLGICASSTTEMIYEDCDIPEDRMLGAPGEGFKIAMHTLDGGRVGIAAQALGIAQASLEEAAKYANMREQFGAPIGKLQAIQWMIADMATEIEASRLLVYQAAALLDKNGANRRPASKYSAMAKLYAAECAHRCSHKCIQIHGGY
;
A
#
# COMPACT_ATOMS: atom_id res chain seq x y z
N PHE A 1 -5.30 -3.44 7.93
CA PHE A 1 -5.95 -2.15 7.71
C PHE A 1 -7.13 -2.33 6.76
N GLY A 2 -8.34 -2.46 7.34
CA GLY A 2 -9.59 -2.72 6.64
C GLY A 2 -10.25 -1.43 6.14
N LEU A 3 -9.98 -1.06 4.89
CA LEU A 3 -10.56 0.13 4.25
C LEU A 3 -11.46 -0.26 3.07
N THR A 4 -10.90 -1.00 2.11
CA THR A 4 -11.54 -1.35 0.85
C THR A 4 -12.73 -2.29 1.03
N GLU A 5 -13.81 -2.05 0.31
CA GLU A 5 -15.00 -2.90 0.24
C GLU A 5 -15.30 -3.29 -1.21
N PRO A 6 -16.16 -4.29 -1.48
CA PRO A 6 -16.53 -4.66 -2.84
C PRO A 6 -17.02 -3.48 -3.69
N ASN A 7 -17.69 -2.50 -3.07
CA ASN A 7 -18.26 -1.34 -3.73
C ASN A 7 -17.55 -0.01 -3.39
N ALA A 8 -16.45 -0.04 -2.64
CA ALA A 8 -15.74 1.15 -2.17
C ALA A 8 -14.21 0.92 -2.22
N GLY A 9 -13.63 1.10 -3.39
CA GLY A 9 -12.18 1.09 -3.62
C GLY A 9 -11.61 2.50 -3.62
N SER A 10 -11.48 3.12 -4.78
CA SER A 10 -10.99 4.51 -4.91
C SER A 10 -11.92 5.53 -4.23
N ASP A 11 -13.23 5.30 -4.22
CA ASP A 11 -14.19 6.05 -3.38
C ASP A 11 -14.26 5.43 -1.97
N SER A 12 -13.20 5.57 -1.19
CA SER A 12 -13.15 5.04 0.18
C SER A 12 -14.15 5.71 1.14
N ALA A 13 -14.65 6.90 0.81
CA ALA A 13 -15.73 7.56 1.56
C ALA A 13 -17.09 6.90 1.33
N GLY A 14 -17.23 6.05 0.31
CA GLY A 14 -18.41 5.27 -0.02
C GLY A 14 -18.56 3.97 0.79
N THR A 15 -17.76 3.76 1.85
CA THR A 15 -17.81 2.57 2.72
C THR A 15 -19.23 2.33 3.25
N LYS A 16 -19.64 1.06 3.30
CA LYS A 16 -20.97 0.61 3.75
C LYS A 16 -20.93 -0.25 5.00
N THR A 17 -19.79 -0.80 5.39
CA THR A 17 -19.63 -1.49 6.68
C THR A 17 -20.08 -0.56 7.78
N THR A 18 -21.00 -1.00 8.61
CA THR A 18 -21.61 -0.21 9.69
C THR A 18 -21.08 -0.58 11.05
N ALA A 19 -21.05 0.38 11.97
CA ALA A 19 -20.81 0.19 13.38
C ALA A 19 -21.92 0.92 14.15
N ALA A 20 -22.97 0.19 14.55
CA ALA A 20 -24.08 0.72 15.32
C ALA A 20 -23.79 0.65 16.81
N LYS A 21 -24.15 1.67 17.59
CA LYS A 21 -24.09 1.59 19.07
C LYS A 21 -24.97 0.44 19.57
N GLY A 22 -24.39 -0.44 20.39
CA GLY A 22 -25.09 -1.61 20.96
C GLY A 22 -24.09 -2.51 21.67
N GLY A 23 -24.56 -3.54 22.33
CA GLY A 23 -23.73 -4.48 23.06
C GLY A 23 -22.82 -3.80 24.08
N LYS A 24 -21.53 -4.11 24.03
CA LYS A 24 -20.49 -3.52 24.91
C LYS A 24 -19.96 -2.17 24.41
N GLY A 25 -20.35 -1.76 23.22
CA GLY A 25 -19.89 -0.53 22.58
C GLY A 25 -20.47 -0.36 21.21
N TYR A 26 -20.00 -1.13 20.22
CA TYR A 26 -20.42 -1.07 18.82
C TYR A 26 -20.60 -2.47 18.23
N ILE A 27 -21.62 -2.64 17.42
CA ILE A 27 -21.86 -3.86 16.65
C ILE A 27 -21.51 -3.57 15.18
N LEU A 28 -20.50 -4.26 14.67
CA LEU A 28 -20.03 -4.12 13.29
C LEU A 28 -20.72 -5.14 12.38
N ASN A 29 -21.17 -4.66 11.21
CA ASN A 29 -21.73 -5.49 10.15
C ASN A 29 -21.23 -5.04 8.78
N GLY A 30 -20.75 -5.99 7.95
CA GLY A 30 -20.25 -5.75 6.61
C GLY A 30 -19.05 -6.61 6.26
N SER A 31 -18.33 -6.21 5.19
CA SER A 31 -17.08 -6.88 4.82
C SER A 31 -16.05 -5.90 4.26
N LYS A 32 -14.78 -6.30 4.33
CA LYS A 32 -13.64 -5.59 3.73
C LYS A 32 -12.89 -6.52 2.81
N ASN A 33 -12.49 -6.02 1.63
CA ASN A 33 -11.84 -6.83 0.62
C ASN A 33 -10.40 -6.40 0.39
N PHE A 34 -9.59 -7.34 -0.09
CA PHE A 34 -8.18 -7.15 -0.43
C PHE A 34 -7.32 -6.66 0.74
N ILE A 35 -7.57 -7.23 1.92
CA ILE A 35 -6.88 -6.83 3.15
C ILE A 35 -5.57 -7.60 3.29
N THR A 36 -4.47 -6.88 3.20
CA THR A 36 -3.11 -7.41 3.35
C THR A 36 -2.92 -8.00 4.74
N ASN A 37 -2.36 -9.21 4.78
CA ASN A 37 -2.10 -10.00 6.00
C ASN A 37 -3.34 -10.29 6.85
N GLY A 38 -4.54 -10.17 6.31
CA GLY A 38 -5.77 -10.41 7.06
C GLY A 38 -5.90 -11.81 7.66
N GLU A 39 -5.30 -12.82 7.02
CA GLU A 39 -5.28 -14.20 7.50
C GLU A 39 -4.41 -14.39 8.76
N TYR A 40 -3.28 -13.69 8.81
CA TYR A 40 -2.25 -13.90 9.84
C TYR A 40 -2.25 -12.87 10.95
N ALA A 41 -2.85 -11.71 10.71
CA ALA A 41 -2.84 -10.62 11.69
C ALA A 41 -3.71 -10.98 12.93
N ASP A 42 -3.16 -10.78 14.11
CA ASP A 42 -3.88 -10.93 15.38
C ASP A 42 -4.77 -9.72 15.68
N VAL A 43 -4.39 -8.55 15.14
CA VAL A 43 -5.09 -7.29 15.34
C VAL A 43 -5.33 -6.60 14.01
N HIS A 44 -6.57 -6.16 13.80
CA HIS A 44 -7.00 -5.45 12.61
C HIS A 44 -7.52 -4.06 12.96
N VAL A 45 -7.34 -3.11 12.06
CA VAL A 45 -7.92 -1.77 12.18
C VAL A 45 -8.90 -1.56 11.04
N THR A 46 -10.17 -1.34 11.35
CA THR A 46 -11.26 -1.35 10.36
C THR A 46 -12.06 -0.07 10.38
N LEU A 47 -12.29 0.52 9.19
CA LEU A 47 -13.16 1.67 8.99
C LEU A 47 -14.62 1.24 8.88
N ALA A 48 -15.52 1.84 9.67
CA ALA A 48 -16.94 1.60 9.58
C ALA A 48 -17.76 2.89 9.73
N VAL A 49 -18.98 2.89 9.19
CA VAL A 49 -19.93 4.01 9.31
C VAL A 49 -20.56 3.98 10.70
N THR A 50 -20.34 5.04 11.46
CA THR A 50 -20.91 5.23 12.81
C THR A 50 -22.11 6.17 12.84
N ASP A 51 -22.21 7.09 11.88
CA ASP A 51 -23.35 8.01 11.76
C ASP A 51 -23.77 8.18 10.29
N LYS A 52 -24.91 7.59 9.92
CA LYS A 52 -25.46 7.65 8.55
C LYS A 52 -25.94 9.05 8.15
N ASN A 53 -26.16 9.93 9.10
CA ASN A 53 -26.70 11.29 8.86
C ASN A 53 -25.60 12.34 8.75
N ALA A 54 -24.39 12.03 9.17
CA ALA A 54 -23.23 12.92 9.04
C ALA A 54 -22.73 12.99 7.58
N THR A 55 -21.97 14.04 7.28
CA THR A 55 -21.33 14.18 5.96
C THR A 55 -20.34 13.04 5.72
N LYS A 56 -20.15 12.61 4.46
CA LYS A 56 -19.31 11.47 4.06
C LYS A 56 -17.89 11.47 4.69
N ASN A 57 -17.32 12.63 5.01
CA ASN A 57 -15.99 12.72 5.61
C ASN A 57 -16.00 12.70 7.14
N ARG A 58 -17.18 12.66 7.78
CA ARG A 58 -17.35 12.66 9.24
C ARG A 58 -18.32 11.57 9.73
N ASN A 59 -18.69 10.67 8.86
CA ASN A 59 -19.66 9.61 9.15
C ASN A 59 -19.01 8.29 9.57
N THR A 60 -17.66 8.20 9.57
CA THR A 60 -16.93 6.95 9.82
C THR A 60 -15.99 7.07 11.00
N SER A 61 -15.73 5.94 11.65
CA SER A 61 -14.75 5.78 12.73
C SER A 61 -13.91 4.52 12.48
N PHE A 62 -12.72 4.42 13.07
CA PHE A 62 -11.92 3.22 13.08
C PHE A 62 -12.09 2.42 14.35
N PHE A 63 -12.03 1.11 14.21
CA PHE A 63 -12.12 0.15 15.29
C PHE A 63 -10.96 -0.82 15.26
N ILE A 64 -10.45 -1.18 16.44
CA ILE A 64 -9.48 -2.24 16.63
C ILE A 64 -10.26 -3.54 16.82
N ILE A 65 -10.01 -4.51 15.93
CA ILE A 65 -10.62 -5.84 15.93
C ILE A 65 -9.53 -6.84 16.25
N GLU A 66 -9.76 -7.74 17.16
CA GLU A 66 -8.85 -8.87 17.47
C GLU A 66 -9.32 -10.15 16.79
N LYS A 67 -8.35 -11.03 16.49
CA LYS A 67 -8.58 -12.33 15.84
C LYS A 67 -9.33 -13.29 16.76
N GLY A 68 -10.38 -13.16 17.19
CA GLY A 68 -11.14 -14.00 18.12
C GLY A 68 -12.38 -13.28 18.62
N ASP A 69 -12.54 -12.03 18.18
CA ASP A 69 -13.75 -11.30 18.49
C ASP A 69 -14.97 -12.03 17.91
N PRO A 70 -16.03 -12.26 18.71
CA PRO A 70 -17.25 -12.89 18.21
C PRO A 70 -17.83 -12.11 17.03
N GLY A 71 -18.20 -12.83 15.96
CA GLY A 71 -18.73 -12.23 14.74
C GLY A 71 -17.67 -11.72 13.76
N PHE A 72 -16.37 -11.85 14.05
CA PHE A 72 -15.31 -11.62 13.09
C PHE A 72 -14.85 -12.93 12.45
N SER A 73 -14.69 -12.94 11.13
CA SER A 73 -14.10 -14.07 10.40
C SER A 73 -13.29 -13.60 9.19
N VAL A 74 -12.34 -14.44 8.79
CA VAL A 74 -11.57 -14.29 7.56
C VAL A 74 -12.28 -15.06 6.46
N GLY A 75 -12.63 -14.38 5.38
CA GLY A 75 -13.28 -14.97 4.21
C GLY A 75 -12.26 -15.47 3.20
N LYS A 76 -12.50 -15.17 1.93
CA LYS A 76 -11.66 -15.63 0.81
C LYS A 76 -10.21 -15.13 0.93
N VAL A 77 -9.25 -16.03 0.74
CA VAL A 77 -7.85 -15.70 0.48
C VAL A 77 -7.64 -15.58 -1.02
N GLU A 78 -7.08 -14.48 -1.49
CA GLU A 78 -6.90 -14.22 -2.92
C GLU A 78 -5.65 -14.92 -3.46
N ASP A 79 -5.80 -15.59 -4.61
CA ASP A 79 -4.70 -16.08 -5.43
C ASP A 79 -4.15 -14.91 -6.26
N LYS A 80 -2.85 -14.61 -6.13
CA LYS A 80 -2.24 -13.39 -6.69
C LYS A 80 -1.13 -13.70 -7.65
N LEU A 81 -0.98 -12.85 -8.67
CA LEU A 81 0.10 -12.93 -9.66
C LEU A 81 1.50 -12.68 -9.04
N GLY A 82 1.57 -11.89 -7.98
CA GLY A 82 2.84 -11.56 -7.30
C GLY A 82 2.65 -11.24 -5.83
N ILE A 83 3.77 -11.13 -5.11
CA ILE A 83 3.82 -10.94 -3.65
C ILE A 83 2.98 -12.02 -2.93
N CYS A 84 3.10 -13.27 -3.39
CA CYS A 84 2.26 -14.38 -2.94
C CYS A 84 2.55 -14.78 -1.48
N ALA A 85 3.74 -14.45 -0.96
CA ALA A 85 4.10 -14.69 0.44
C ALA A 85 3.37 -13.76 1.44
N SER A 86 2.73 -12.70 0.98
CA SER A 86 1.86 -11.84 1.79
C SER A 86 0.41 -12.18 1.46
N SER A 87 -0.38 -12.70 2.42
CA SER A 87 -1.79 -13.00 2.18
C SER A 87 -2.59 -11.72 1.88
N THR A 88 -3.65 -11.88 1.12
CA THR A 88 -4.62 -10.83 0.83
C THR A 88 -6.01 -11.45 0.95
N THR A 89 -6.85 -10.94 1.84
CA THR A 89 -8.07 -11.64 2.24
C THR A 89 -9.27 -10.71 2.27
N GLU A 90 -10.44 -11.34 2.26
CA GLU A 90 -11.68 -10.73 2.73
C GLU A 90 -11.75 -10.82 4.26
N MET A 91 -12.30 -9.80 4.90
CA MET A 91 -12.67 -9.77 6.32
C MET A 91 -14.18 -9.59 6.44
N ILE A 92 -14.83 -10.41 7.23
CA ILE A 92 -16.29 -10.46 7.38
C ILE A 92 -16.65 -10.12 8.82
N TYR A 93 -17.64 -9.26 8.98
CA TYR A 93 -18.19 -8.84 10.27
C TYR A 93 -19.69 -9.13 10.28
N GLU A 94 -20.13 -10.02 11.17
CA GLU A 94 -21.52 -10.44 11.36
C GLU A 94 -21.87 -10.29 12.83
N ASP A 95 -22.58 -9.22 13.16
CA ASP A 95 -22.90 -8.82 14.53
C ASP A 95 -21.65 -8.81 15.45
N CYS A 96 -20.52 -8.32 14.92
CA CYS A 96 -19.26 -8.31 15.65
C CYS A 96 -19.28 -7.25 16.76
N ASP A 97 -19.31 -7.70 18.02
CA ASP A 97 -19.47 -6.85 19.22
C ASP A 97 -18.10 -6.34 19.70
N ILE A 98 -17.85 -5.03 19.52
CA ILE A 98 -16.59 -4.37 19.82
C ILE A 98 -16.76 -3.42 20.99
N PRO A 99 -15.92 -3.55 22.05
CA PRO A 99 -15.90 -2.62 23.17
C PRO A 99 -15.68 -1.16 22.76
N GLU A 100 -16.27 -0.21 23.47
CA GLU A 100 -16.20 1.22 23.14
C GLU A 100 -14.79 1.78 23.18
N ASP A 101 -13.92 1.28 24.05
CA ASP A 101 -12.52 1.66 24.21
C ASP A 101 -11.61 1.20 23.06
N ARG A 102 -12.12 0.34 22.17
CA ARG A 102 -11.41 -0.06 20.95
C ARG A 102 -11.68 0.84 19.74
N MET A 103 -12.41 1.95 19.92
CA MET A 103 -12.52 2.96 18.87
C MET A 103 -11.24 3.82 18.82
N LEU A 104 -10.68 3.99 17.63
CA LEU A 104 -9.49 4.79 17.39
C LEU A 104 -9.85 6.25 17.13
N GLY A 105 -9.36 7.15 17.98
CA GLY A 105 -9.65 8.58 17.88
C GLY A 105 -11.07 8.93 18.33
N ALA A 106 -11.55 10.08 17.88
CA ALA A 106 -12.91 10.53 18.19
C ALA A 106 -13.92 10.02 17.14
N PRO A 107 -15.22 9.90 17.51
CA PRO A 107 -16.28 9.56 16.56
C PRO A 107 -16.26 10.48 15.34
N GLY A 108 -16.37 9.92 14.14
CA GLY A 108 -16.36 10.66 12.88
C GLY A 108 -14.99 11.08 12.36
N GLU A 109 -13.89 10.71 13.00
CA GLU A 109 -12.53 10.99 12.52
C GLU A 109 -11.94 9.89 11.61
N GLY A 110 -12.69 8.82 11.34
CA GLY A 110 -12.17 7.66 10.60
C GLY A 110 -11.57 8.02 9.24
N PHE A 111 -12.24 8.80 8.43
CA PHE A 111 -11.73 9.22 7.13
C PHE A 111 -10.42 10.03 7.22
N LYS A 112 -10.33 10.93 8.21
CA LYS A 112 -9.11 11.71 8.47
C LYS A 112 -7.94 10.80 8.86
N ILE A 113 -8.18 9.82 9.75
CA ILE A 113 -7.19 8.83 10.16
C ILE A 113 -6.73 8.00 8.95
N ALA A 114 -7.66 7.55 8.09
CA ALA A 114 -7.35 6.82 6.88
C ALA A 114 -6.38 7.59 5.97
N MET A 115 -6.70 8.86 5.66
CA MET A 115 -5.86 9.69 4.80
C MET A 115 -4.47 9.92 5.39
N HIS A 116 -4.40 10.14 6.70
CA HIS A 116 -3.14 10.31 7.41
C HIS A 116 -2.27 9.03 7.37
N THR A 117 -2.88 7.86 7.52
CA THR A 117 -2.20 6.56 7.43
C THR A 117 -1.67 6.31 6.02
N LEU A 118 -2.47 6.62 4.99
CA LEU A 118 -2.08 6.45 3.59
C LEU A 118 -0.90 7.32 3.18
N ASP A 119 -0.73 8.51 3.76
CA ASP A 119 0.44 9.36 3.46
C ASP A 119 1.76 8.69 3.88
N GLY A 120 1.79 8.03 5.04
CA GLY A 120 2.95 7.23 5.46
C GLY A 120 3.12 5.96 4.60
N GLY A 121 2.03 5.27 4.30
CA GLY A 121 2.03 4.09 3.46
C GLY A 121 2.56 4.35 2.05
N ARG A 122 2.26 5.50 1.46
CA ARG A 122 2.78 5.90 0.14
C ARG A 122 4.32 5.96 0.11
N VAL A 123 4.94 6.50 1.16
CA VAL A 123 6.42 6.56 1.24
C VAL A 123 7.01 5.16 1.40
N GLY A 124 6.42 4.29 2.22
CA GLY A 124 6.86 2.91 2.37
C GLY A 124 6.80 2.12 1.05
N ILE A 125 5.69 2.23 0.31
CA ILE A 125 5.55 1.59 -1.01
C ILE A 125 6.48 2.21 -2.05
N ALA A 126 6.73 3.52 -2.00
CA ALA A 126 7.71 4.16 -2.88
C ALA A 126 9.13 3.65 -2.62
N ALA A 127 9.51 3.43 -1.36
CA ALA A 127 10.80 2.86 -0.98
C ALA A 127 10.93 1.39 -1.45
N GLN A 128 9.87 0.59 -1.33
CA GLN A 128 9.84 -0.77 -1.88
C GLN A 128 10.05 -0.78 -3.40
N ALA A 129 9.33 0.08 -4.12
CA ALA A 129 9.47 0.22 -5.57
C ALA A 129 10.88 0.65 -5.97
N LEU A 130 11.47 1.61 -5.25
CA LEU A 130 12.86 2.04 -5.45
C LEU A 130 13.85 0.88 -5.28
N GLY A 131 13.65 0.02 -4.26
CA GLY A 131 14.48 -1.18 -4.06
C GLY A 131 14.39 -2.17 -5.21
N ILE A 132 13.19 -2.40 -5.75
CA ILE A 132 12.97 -3.25 -6.94
C ILE A 132 13.67 -2.67 -8.17
N ALA A 133 13.56 -1.36 -8.40
CA ALA A 133 14.22 -0.69 -9.51
C ALA A 133 15.75 -0.79 -9.40
N GLN A 134 16.31 -0.57 -8.21
CA GLN A 134 17.73 -0.66 -7.92
C GLN A 134 18.26 -2.08 -8.19
N ALA A 135 17.61 -3.10 -7.66
CA ALA A 135 17.99 -4.49 -7.90
C ALA A 135 17.94 -4.86 -9.39
N SER A 136 16.92 -4.36 -10.10
CA SER A 136 16.81 -4.55 -11.55
C SER A 136 17.99 -3.94 -12.32
N LEU A 137 18.45 -2.75 -11.93
CA LEU A 137 19.63 -2.12 -12.52
C LEU A 137 20.91 -2.93 -12.26
N GLU A 138 21.11 -3.35 -11.02
CA GLU A 138 22.29 -4.09 -10.60
C GLU A 138 22.41 -5.43 -11.35
N GLU A 139 21.33 -6.19 -11.42
CA GLU A 139 21.33 -7.46 -12.16
C GLU A 139 21.46 -7.26 -13.68
N ALA A 140 20.82 -6.25 -14.25
CA ALA A 140 20.97 -5.92 -15.66
C ALA A 140 22.42 -5.54 -16.02
N ALA A 141 23.06 -4.69 -15.20
CA ALA A 141 24.46 -4.28 -15.41
C ALA A 141 25.43 -5.45 -15.25
N LYS A 142 25.23 -6.30 -14.25
CA LYS A 142 26.02 -7.51 -14.04
C LYS A 142 25.90 -8.45 -15.22
N TYR A 143 24.70 -8.75 -15.68
CA TYR A 143 24.46 -9.63 -16.83
C TYR A 143 25.05 -9.03 -18.11
N ALA A 144 24.90 -7.73 -18.37
CA ALA A 144 25.43 -7.05 -19.53
C ALA A 144 26.96 -7.12 -19.63
N ASN A 145 27.68 -7.18 -18.50
CA ASN A 145 29.11 -7.34 -18.45
C ASN A 145 29.56 -8.81 -18.57
N MET A 146 28.72 -9.76 -18.23
CA MET A 146 29.04 -11.18 -18.23
C MET A 146 28.67 -11.88 -19.55
N ARG A 147 27.51 -11.52 -20.12
CA ARG A 147 27.00 -12.15 -21.34
C ARG A 147 27.74 -11.63 -22.57
N GLU A 148 28.30 -12.56 -23.34
CA GLU A 148 29.01 -12.22 -24.61
C GLU A 148 28.14 -12.60 -25.81
N GLN A 149 28.08 -11.69 -26.79
CA GLN A 149 27.57 -11.89 -28.13
C GLN A 149 28.34 -10.95 -29.10
N PHE A 150 28.43 -11.33 -30.37
CA PHE A 150 29.21 -10.60 -31.38
C PHE A 150 30.69 -10.40 -30.99
N GLY A 151 31.24 -11.37 -30.23
CA GLY A 151 32.64 -11.36 -29.82
C GLY A 151 33.01 -10.41 -28.66
N ALA A 152 32.00 -9.88 -27.93
CA ALA A 152 32.21 -8.99 -26.80
C ALA A 152 31.03 -9.04 -25.81
N PRO A 153 31.22 -8.57 -24.55
CA PRO A 153 30.14 -8.35 -23.63
C PRO A 153 29.05 -7.48 -24.23
N ILE A 154 27.77 -7.86 -24.02
CA ILE A 154 26.62 -7.12 -24.58
C ILE A 154 26.53 -5.69 -24.05
N GLY A 155 27.11 -5.38 -22.89
CA GLY A 155 27.26 -4.02 -22.36
C GLY A 155 28.05 -3.05 -23.28
N LYS A 156 28.72 -3.55 -24.31
CA LYS A 156 29.32 -2.71 -25.36
C LYS A 156 28.35 -2.29 -26.44
N LEU A 157 27.16 -2.89 -26.48
CA LEU A 157 26.11 -2.51 -27.42
C LEU A 157 25.42 -1.22 -26.93
N GLN A 158 25.38 -0.23 -27.81
CA GLN A 158 24.87 1.10 -27.49
C GLN A 158 23.40 1.08 -26.97
N ALA A 159 22.56 0.20 -27.53
CA ALA A 159 21.17 0.03 -27.07
C ALA A 159 21.09 -0.44 -25.60
N ILE A 160 21.99 -1.32 -25.17
CA ILE A 160 22.07 -1.79 -23.77
C ILE A 160 22.55 -0.65 -22.86
N GLN A 161 23.56 0.11 -23.31
CA GLN A 161 24.07 1.25 -22.55
C GLN A 161 22.99 2.30 -22.29
N TRP A 162 22.16 2.61 -23.30
CA TRP A 162 21.05 3.54 -23.13
C TRP A 162 20.00 3.04 -22.12
N MET A 163 19.66 1.76 -22.18
CA MET A 163 18.73 1.18 -21.21
C MET A 163 19.26 1.32 -19.78
N ILE A 164 20.55 1.01 -19.56
CA ILE A 164 21.18 1.09 -18.23
C ILE A 164 21.28 2.56 -17.77
N ALA A 165 21.63 3.49 -18.66
CA ALA A 165 21.73 4.92 -18.34
C ALA A 165 20.36 5.50 -17.94
N ASP A 166 19.31 5.14 -18.67
CA ASP A 166 17.93 5.55 -18.33
C ASP A 166 17.51 5.02 -16.96
N MET A 167 17.75 3.70 -16.72
CA MET A 167 17.43 3.08 -15.43
C MET A 167 18.13 3.80 -14.28
N ALA A 168 19.43 4.06 -14.39
CA ALA A 168 20.21 4.75 -13.37
C ALA A 168 19.67 6.16 -13.10
N THR A 169 19.35 6.91 -14.14
CA THR A 169 18.82 8.28 -14.03
C THR A 169 17.44 8.30 -13.35
N GLU A 170 16.53 7.42 -13.76
CA GLU A 170 15.19 7.32 -13.19
C GLU A 170 15.22 6.88 -11.73
N ILE A 171 16.12 5.98 -11.36
CA ILE A 171 16.33 5.51 -9.99
C ILE A 171 16.79 6.66 -9.08
N GLU A 172 17.78 7.45 -9.51
CA GLU A 172 18.24 8.60 -8.73
C GLU A 172 17.12 9.65 -8.55
N ALA A 173 16.37 9.94 -9.59
CA ALA A 173 15.21 10.84 -9.47
C ALA A 173 14.17 10.30 -8.47
N SER A 174 13.88 8.99 -8.53
CA SER A 174 13.00 8.31 -7.57
C SER A 174 13.53 8.39 -6.14
N ARG A 175 14.82 8.15 -5.94
CA ARG A 175 15.50 8.18 -4.64
C ARG A 175 15.36 9.54 -3.98
N LEU A 176 15.62 10.60 -4.72
CA LEU A 176 15.51 11.98 -4.22
C LEU A 176 14.07 12.31 -3.81
N LEU A 177 13.07 11.90 -4.59
CA LEU A 177 11.66 12.09 -4.24
C LEU A 177 11.25 11.31 -2.98
N VAL A 178 11.70 10.06 -2.85
CA VAL A 178 11.41 9.22 -1.68
C VAL A 178 12.03 9.81 -0.43
N TYR A 179 13.30 10.19 -0.48
CA TYR A 179 14.01 10.77 0.67
C TYR A 179 13.45 12.13 1.05
N GLN A 180 13.07 12.97 0.08
CA GLN A 180 12.41 14.24 0.36
C GLN A 180 11.07 14.02 1.07
N ALA A 181 10.26 13.07 0.61
CA ALA A 181 8.98 12.76 1.23
C ALA A 181 9.17 12.24 2.66
N ALA A 182 10.13 11.33 2.89
CA ALA A 182 10.45 10.80 4.21
C ALA A 182 10.91 11.91 5.17
N ALA A 183 11.86 12.74 4.76
CA ALA A 183 12.35 13.87 5.58
C ALA A 183 11.23 14.85 5.94
N LEU A 184 10.27 15.08 5.05
CA LEU A 184 9.13 15.95 5.33
C LEU A 184 8.15 15.30 6.31
N LEU A 185 7.97 13.96 6.28
CA LEU A 185 7.18 13.26 7.29
C LEU A 185 7.82 13.37 8.67
N ASP A 186 9.13 13.16 8.78
CA ASP A 186 9.88 13.26 10.03
C ASP A 186 9.80 14.69 10.60
N LYS A 187 10.05 15.69 9.76
CA LYS A 187 10.02 17.10 10.17
C LYS A 187 8.66 17.57 10.68
N ASN A 188 7.57 17.05 10.09
CA ASN A 188 6.22 17.52 10.41
C ASN A 188 5.51 16.65 11.46
N GLY A 189 6.06 15.51 11.85
CA GLY A 189 5.51 14.62 12.87
C GLY A 189 4.05 14.25 12.59
N ALA A 190 3.16 14.55 13.53
CA ALA A 190 1.74 14.28 13.41
C ALA A 190 1.02 15.13 12.34
N ASN A 191 1.55 16.29 11.96
CA ASN A 191 0.99 17.12 10.89
C ASN A 191 1.54 16.73 9.52
N ARG A 192 1.02 15.67 8.92
CA ARG A 192 1.47 15.14 7.61
C ARG A 192 1.00 15.94 6.40
N ARG A 193 0.09 16.89 6.58
CA ARG A 193 -0.51 17.64 5.46
C ARG A 193 0.51 18.30 4.52
N PRO A 194 1.62 18.92 5.01
CA PRO A 194 2.64 19.46 4.11
C PRO A 194 3.41 18.40 3.31
N ALA A 195 3.52 17.18 3.85
CA ALA A 195 4.22 16.06 3.21
C ALA A 195 3.35 15.29 2.21
N SER A 196 2.01 15.40 2.27
CA SER A 196 1.07 14.58 1.49
C SER A 196 1.31 14.68 -0.03
N LYS A 197 1.57 15.89 -0.55
CA LYS A 197 1.93 16.08 -1.97
C LYS A 197 3.18 15.30 -2.35
N TYR A 198 4.23 15.37 -1.55
CA TYR A 198 5.51 14.70 -1.83
C TYR A 198 5.42 13.20 -1.67
N SER A 199 4.64 12.70 -0.70
CA SER A 199 4.34 11.27 -0.55
C SER A 199 3.63 10.72 -1.78
N ALA A 200 2.66 11.46 -2.33
CA ALA A 200 1.96 11.08 -3.55
C ALA A 200 2.89 11.10 -4.78
N MET A 201 3.74 12.13 -4.94
CA MET A 201 4.72 12.24 -6.02
C MET A 201 5.74 11.10 -5.96
N ALA A 202 6.30 10.82 -4.77
CA ALA A 202 7.26 9.74 -4.57
C ALA A 202 6.67 8.38 -4.94
N LYS A 203 5.46 8.07 -4.45
CA LYS A 203 4.79 6.80 -4.76
C LYS A 203 4.52 6.65 -6.25
N LEU A 204 3.98 7.67 -6.88
CA LEU A 204 3.66 7.64 -8.30
C LEU A 204 4.93 7.39 -9.14
N TYR A 205 5.95 8.22 -8.96
CA TYR A 205 7.15 8.15 -9.79
C TYR A 205 7.96 6.88 -9.55
N ALA A 206 8.16 6.48 -8.29
CA ALA A 206 8.94 5.29 -7.95
C ALA A 206 8.27 4.00 -8.45
N ALA A 207 6.93 3.89 -8.36
CA ALA A 207 6.21 2.73 -8.86
C ALA A 207 6.33 2.57 -10.38
N GLU A 208 6.19 3.66 -11.13
CA GLU A 208 6.38 3.69 -12.58
C GLU A 208 7.84 3.40 -12.98
N CYS A 209 8.80 3.95 -12.23
CA CYS A 209 10.22 3.66 -12.42
C CYS A 209 10.52 2.17 -12.22
N ALA A 210 10.02 1.54 -11.16
CA ALA A 210 10.21 0.12 -10.90
C ALA A 210 9.68 -0.75 -12.05
N HIS A 211 8.51 -0.42 -12.58
CA HIS A 211 7.93 -1.10 -13.73
C HIS A 211 8.82 -0.99 -14.97
N ARG A 212 9.28 0.21 -15.31
CA ARG A 212 10.18 0.42 -16.47
C ARG A 212 11.55 -0.26 -16.29
N CYS A 213 12.12 -0.19 -15.08
CA CYS A 213 13.41 -0.82 -14.79
C CYS A 213 13.32 -2.35 -14.84
N SER A 214 12.30 -2.96 -14.26
CA SER A 214 12.12 -4.42 -14.31
C SER A 214 11.92 -4.90 -15.75
N HIS A 215 11.14 -4.18 -16.56
CA HIS A 215 10.95 -4.48 -17.97
C HIS A 215 12.25 -4.39 -18.77
N LYS A 216 13.03 -3.32 -18.59
CA LYS A 216 14.34 -3.17 -19.24
C LYS A 216 15.33 -4.25 -18.78
N CYS A 217 15.30 -4.63 -17.51
CA CYS A 217 16.11 -5.72 -16.97
C CYS A 217 15.81 -7.06 -17.68
N ILE A 218 14.53 -7.43 -17.79
CA ILE A 218 14.08 -8.63 -18.52
C ILE A 218 14.53 -8.56 -19.99
N GLN A 219 14.39 -7.40 -20.66
CA GLN A 219 14.81 -7.22 -22.03
C GLN A 219 16.33 -7.43 -22.21
N ILE A 220 17.16 -6.96 -21.26
CA ILE A 220 18.61 -7.13 -21.29
C ILE A 220 19.00 -8.60 -21.11
N HIS A 221 18.28 -9.35 -20.27
CA HIS A 221 18.51 -10.78 -20.07
C HIS A 221 18.06 -11.63 -21.26
N GLY A 222 17.10 -11.17 -22.05
CA GLY A 222 16.58 -11.89 -23.20
C GLY A 222 15.75 -13.10 -22.80
N GLY A 223 16.17 -14.28 -23.18
CA GLY A 223 15.44 -15.54 -22.96
C GLY A 223 15.75 -16.25 -21.63
N TYR A 224 16.57 -15.64 -20.77
CA TYR A 224 17.01 -16.24 -19.48
C TYR A 224 16.25 -15.69 -18.28
#